data_eadbefb03552d92589983d44d56f2821
#
_entry.id   eadbefb03552d92589983d44d56f2821
#
_cell.length_a   1.000
_cell.length_b   1.000
_cell.length_c   1.000
_cell.angle_alpha   90.00
_cell.angle_beta   90.00
_cell.angle_gamma   90.00
#
_symmetry.space_group_name_H-M   'P 1'
#
loop_
_entity.id
_entity.type
_entity.pdbx_description
1 polymer ?
#
loop_
_entity_poly.entity_id
_entity_poly.type
_entity_poly.pdbx_seq_one_letter_code
_entity_poly.pdbx_strand_id
1 'polypeptide(L)'
;MNKILISILVTAFLVISNLATSTTVLAGDPGPPKEKEWKGKGEKIEFQSMPILTIKDFLNGVVPEKRNTIWGTLNFPANAPDKNVPVVVLLHGMGGIHESAEFWLSALKSMGLATFMVDSNWGRKKCKKDSNLKKDIKWCAAANRGMNRVIDGYVALELLSNHPRIDPKRIGCLGNSLGARGCLYLNVKRFQNMWGTP
;
A
#
# COMPACT_ATOMS: atom_id res chain seq x y z
N MET A 1 -20.57 -18.94 4.90
CA MET A 1 -20.11 -17.55 4.96
C MET A 1 -18.93 -17.47 5.91
N ASN A 2 -17.71 -17.60 5.41
CA ASN A 2 -16.51 -17.55 6.24
C ASN A 2 -16.11 -16.08 6.46
N LYS A 3 -16.28 -15.61 7.69
CA LYS A 3 -15.83 -14.29 8.08
C LYS A 3 -14.31 -14.29 8.16
N ILE A 4 -13.67 -13.58 7.23
CA ILE A 4 -12.23 -13.28 7.32
C ILE A 4 -12.07 -12.31 8.49
N LEU A 5 -11.47 -12.78 9.57
CA LEU A 5 -11.12 -11.95 10.73
C LEU A 5 -9.80 -11.25 10.41
N ILE A 6 -9.85 -10.00 9.98
CA ILE A 6 -8.65 -9.17 9.77
C ILE A 6 -8.23 -8.65 11.14
N SER A 7 -7.18 -9.22 11.70
CA SER A 7 -6.57 -8.72 12.95
C SER A 7 -5.60 -7.59 12.58
N ILE A 8 -5.88 -6.36 13.05
CA ILE A 8 -5.03 -5.20 12.79
C ILE A 8 -4.20 -4.91 14.01
N LEU A 9 -2.89 -4.90 13.81
CA LEU A 9 -1.96 -4.24 14.72
C LEU A 9 -1.78 -2.79 14.23
N VAL A 10 -2.56 -1.86 14.78
CA VAL A 10 -2.36 -0.42 14.57
C VAL A 10 -1.35 0.04 15.62
N THR A 11 -0.08 0.10 15.26
CA THR A 11 0.92 0.79 16.06
C THR A 11 0.88 2.27 15.70
N ALA A 12 0.20 3.07 16.52
CA ALA A 12 0.31 4.52 16.50
C ALA A 12 1.65 4.91 17.12
N PHE A 13 2.63 5.29 16.32
CA PHE A 13 3.85 5.92 16.82
C PHE A 13 3.56 7.39 17.11
N LEU A 14 3.54 7.76 18.39
CA LEU A 14 3.70 9.13 18.84
C LEU A 14 5.16 9.54 18.56
N VAL A 15 5.36 10.38 17.55
CA VAL A 15 6.65 11.06 17.36
C VAL A 15 6.71 12.21 18.35
N ILE A 16 7.48 12.04 19.41
CA ILE A 16 7.88 13.13 20.29
C ILE A 16 8.87 13.97 19.48
N SER A 17 8.42 15.13 19.02
CA SER A 17 9.26 16.12 18.38
C SER A 17 10.18 16.77 19.43
N ASN A 18 11.45 16.39 19.46
CA ASN A 18 12.48 17.21 20.09
C ASN A 18 12.66 18.47 19.25
N LEU A 19 12.34 19.63 19.85
CA LEU A 19 12.71 20.93 19.31
C LEU A 19 14.24 21.04 19.30
N ALA A 20 14.86 20.72 18.18
CA ALA A 20 16.22 21.17 17.90
C ALA A 20 16.13 22.47 17.08
N THR A 21 16.72 23.51 17.57
CA THR A 21 16.85 24.80 16.91
C THR A 21 17.46 24.64 15.52
N SER A 22 16.67 24.92 14.50
CA SER A 22 17.07 24.81 13.09
C SER A 22 17.89 26.07 12.71
N THR A 23 19.16 25.88 12.44
CA THR A 23 19.93 26.78 11.57
C THR A 23 19.45 26.61 10.15
N THR A 24 18.81 27.62 9.58
CA THR A 24 18.40 27.65 8.16
C THR A 24 19.64 27.70 7.27
N VAL A 25 20.02 26.58 6.72
CA VAL A 25 20.89 26.53 5.54
C VAL A 25 19.96 26.60 4.32
N LEU A 26 20.01 27.69 3.57
CA LEU A 26 19.42 27.83 2.26
C LEU A 26 20.18 26.92 1.27
N ALA A 27 19.93 25.63 1.31
CA ALA A 27 20.30 24.74 0.22
C ALA A 27 19.18 24.78 -0.81
N GLY A 28 19.51 25.08 -2.07
CA GLY A 28 18.56 25.02 -3.19
C GLY A 28 17.83 23.69 -3.18
N ASP A 29 16.53 23.72 -3.47
CA ASP A 29 15.66 22.54 -3.53
C ASP A 29 16.28 21.45 -4.43
N PRO A 30 16.73 20.31 -3.87
CA PRO A 30 17.26 19.22 -4.66
C PRO A 30 16.10 18.50 -5.34
N GLY A 31 15.42 19.04 -6.30
CA GLY A 31 14.32 18.45 -7.01
C GLY A 31 13.93 17.00 -6.61
N PRO A 32 12.73 16.54 -6.88
CA PRO A 32 12.29 15.24 -6.35
C PRO A 32 13.27 14.14 -6.75
N PRO A 33 13.71 13.29 -5.81
CA PRO A 33 14.62 12.20 -6.10
C PRO A 33 14.06 11.36 -7.25
N LYS A 34 14.90 11.08 -8.26
CA LYS A 34 14.53 10.19 -9.36
C LYS A 34 14.03 8.90 -8.76
N GLU A 35 12.84 8.44 -9.17
CA GLU A 35 12.29 7.16 -8.71
C GLU A 35 13.30 6.05 -9.00
N LYS A 36 14.03 5.60 -7.97
CA LYS A 36 14.73 4.34 -8.03
C LYS A 36 13.67 3.26 -8.10
N GLU A 37 13.72 2.47 -9.16
CA GLU A 37 12.92 1.26 -9.23
C GLU A 37 13.23 0.42 -7.98
N TRP A 38 12.19 0.09 -7.21
CA TRP A 38 12.35 -0.75 -6.04
C TRP A 38 12.86 -2.13 -6.45
N LYS A 39 14.10 -2.44 -6.09
CA LYS A 39 14.72 -3.74 -6.32
C LYS A 39 14.64 -4.64 -5.10
N GLY A 40 13.47 -4.68 -4.45
CA GLY A 40 13.22 -5.54 -3.30
C GLY A 40 13.50 -7.01 -3.63
N LYS A 41 14.07 -7.73 -2.66
CA LYS A 41 14.21 -9.19 -2.75
C LYS A 41 12.82 -9.80 -2.62
N GLY A 42 12.49 -10.83 -3.40
CA GLY A 42 11.22 -11.53 -3.35
C GLY A 42 10.59 -11.76 -4.71
N GLU A 43 9.45 -12.42 -4.72
CA GLU A 43 8.66 -12.67 -5.91
C GLU A 43 7.89 -11.42 -6.31
N LYS A 44 8.17 -10.88 -7.50
CA LYS A 44 7.40 -9.78 -8.07
C LYS A 44 6.13 -10.33 -8.68
N ILE A 45 4.98 -9.87 -8.18
CA ILE A 45 3.65 -10.25 -8.68
C ILE A 45 2.99 -9.01 -9.27
N GLU A 46 2.65 -9.08 -10.55
CA GLU A 46 1.88 -8.04 -11.24
C GLU A 46 0.39 -8.37 -11.16
N PHE A 47 -0.44 -7.35 -10.94
CA PHE A 47 -1.88 -7.52 -10.86
C PHE A 47 -2.64 -6.29 -11.34
N GLN A 48 -3.90 -6.48 -11.70
CA GLN A 48 -4.75 -5.42 -12.20
C GLN A 48 -5.40 -4.68 -11.03
N SER A 49 -5.29 -3.34 -11.04
CA SER A 49 -5.97 -2.48 -10.08
C SER A 49 -6.65 -1.32 -10.81
N MET A 50 -7.37 -0.49 -10.07
CA MET A 50 -8.10 0.64 -10.62
C MET A 50 -7.19 1.87 -10.79
N PRO A 51 -7.52 2.81 -11.67
CA PRO A 51 -6.93 4.14 -11.68
C PRO A 51 -7.19 4.85 -10.34
N ILE A 52 -6.54 5.98 -10.12
CA ILE A 52 -6.83 6.78 -8.93
C ILE A 52 -8.25 7.34 -9.07
N LEU A 53 -9.12 6.91 -8.17
CA LEU A 53 -10.48 7.40 -8.05
C LEU A 53 -10.50 8.76 -7.35
N THR A 54 -11.45 9.60 -7.69
CA THR A 54 -11.80 10.74 -6.83
C THR A 54 -12.40 10.23 -5.53
N ILE A 55 -12.38 11.05 -4.48
CA ILE A 55 -13.02 10.68 -3.21
C ILE A 55 -14.52 10.40 -3.43
N LYS A 56 -15.17 11.20 -4.28
CA LYS A 56 -16.58 11.04 -4.61
C LYS A 56 -16.86 9.69 -5.27
N ASP A 57 -16.06 9.32 -6.29
CA ASP A 57 -16.22 8.05 -6.99
C ASP A 57 -15.97 6.87 -6.07
N PHE A 58 -14.92 6.95 -5.23
CA PHE A 58 -14.63 5.94 -4.22
C PHE A 58 -15.82 5.75 -3.25
N LEU A 59 -16.38 6.83 -2.71
CA LEU A 59 -17.48 6.76 -1.75
C LEU A 59 -18.81 6.28 -2.37
N ASN A 60 -18.96 6.42 -3.68
CA ASN A 60 -20.13 5.98 -4.44
C ASN A 60 -19.96 4.60 -5.10
N GLY A 61 -18.81 3.93 -4.90
CA GLY A 61 -18.57 2.61 -5.48
C GLY A 61 -18.43 2.61 -7.00
N VAL A 62 -17.96 3.71 -7.57
CA VAL A 62 -17.80 3.81 -9.03
C VAL A 62 -16.63 2.94 -9.48
N VAL A 63 -16.93 1.90 -10.24
CA VAL A 63 -15.94 0.98 -10.80
C VAL A 63 -15.59 1.38 -12.23
N PRO A 64 -14.39 1.96 -12.49
CA PRO A 64 -13.99 2.32 -13.84
C PRO A 64 -13.70 1.08 -14.69
N GLU A 65 -13.98 1.16 -15.98
CA GLU A 65 -13.65 0.10 -16.94
C GLU A 65 -12.14 -0.08 -17.10
N LYS A 66 -11.43 1.03 -17.14
CA LYS A 66 -9.97 1.03 -17.28
C LYS A 66 -9.30 0.44 -16.04
N ARG A 67 -8.33 -0.43 -16.26
CA ARG A 67 -7.45 -0.97 -15.22
C ARG A 67 -6.02 -0.45 -15.40
N ASN A 68 -5.26 -0.50 -14.31
CA ASN A 68 -3.83 -0.25 -14.31
C ASN A 68 -3.11 -1.49 -13.80
N THR A 69 -2.11 -1.95 -14.51
CA THR A 69 -1.20 -2.96 -13.99
C THR A 69 -0.30 -2.30 -12.95
N ILE A 70 -0.34 -2.82 -11.74
CA ILE A 70 0.58 -2.48 -10.65
C ILE A 70 1.28 -3.76 -10.20
N TRP A 71 2.20 -3.67 -9.25
CA TRP A 71 2.89 -4.83 -8.73
C TRP A 71 3.09 -4.75 -7.22
N GLY A 72 3.34 -5.91 -6.64
CA GLY A 72 3.82 -6.05 -5.29
C GLY A 72 4.96 -7.07 -5.23
N THR A 73 5.73 -7.04 -4.15
CA THR A 73 6.79 -8.02 -3.91
C THR A 73 6.42 -8.89 -2.73
N LEU A 74 6.26 -10.19 -2.98
CA LEU A 74 5.96 -11.20 -1.97
C LEU A 74 7.26 -11.81 -1.44
N ASN A 75 7.46 -11.75 -0.13
CA ASN A 75 8.61 -12.32 0.54
C ASN A 75 8.16 -13.26 1.64
N PHE A 76 8.76 -14.44 1.69
CA PHE A 76 8.57 -15.39 2.78
C PHE A 76 9.75 -15.32 3.77
N PRO A 77 9.52 -15.64 5.07
CA PRO A 77 10.60 -15.94 6.00
C PRO A 77 11.43 -17.12 5.51
N ALA A 78 12.72 -17.18 5.89
CA ALA A 78 13.62 -18.24 5.44
C ALA A 78 13.10 -19.65 5.78
N ASN A 79 12.48 -19.79 6.95
CA ASN A 79 11.95 -21.07 7.46
C ASN A 79 10.41 -21.13 7.38
N ALA A 80 9.81 -20.44 6.40
CA ALA A 80 8.36 -20.48 6.23
C ALA A 80 7.90 -21.87 5.82
N PRO A 81 6.78 -22.37 6.41
CA PRO A 81 6.19 -23.62 5.96
C PRO A 81 5.68 -23.49 4.52
N ASP A 82 5.45 -24.64 3.88
CA ASP A 82 4.96 -24.67 2.49
C ASP A 82 3.52 -24.19 2.35
N LYS A 83 2.76 -24.18 3.44
CA LYS A 83 1.33 -23.78 3.45
C LYS A 83 1.00 -23.02 4.74
N ASN A 84 -0.13 -22.33 4.68
CA ASN A 84 -0.72 -21.60 5.82
C ASN A 84 0.21 -20.55 6.43
N VAL A 85 0.98 -19.84 5.62
CA VAL A 85 1.85 -18.76 6.08
C VAL A 85 1.02 -17.49 6.30
N PRO A 86 1.10 -16.86 7.48
CA PRO A 86 0.49 -15.56 7.69
C PRO A 86 1.23 -14.49 6.89
N VAL A 87 0.51 -13.50 6.39
CA VAL A 87 1.10 -12.43 5.57
C VAL A 87 0.65 -11.04 6.02
N VAL A 88 1.53 -10.06 5.88
CA VAL A 88 1.22 -8.65 6.07
C VAL A 88 1.34 -7.92 4.74
N VAL A 89 0.25 -7.28 4.29
CA VAL A 89 0.24 -6.34 3.18
C VAL A 89 0.83 -5.01 3.67
N LEU A 90 1.83 -4.49 2.97
CA LEU A 90 2.42 -3.20 3.28
C LEU A 90 1.99 -2.17 2.24
N LEU A 91 1.41 -1.06 2.71
CA LEU A 91 0.97 0.06 1.88
C LEU A 91 1.83 1.29 2.18
N HIS A 92 2.52 1.78 1.16
CA HIS A 92 3.43 2.92 1.31
C HIS A 92 2.70 4.27 1.38
N GLY A 93 3.39 5.29 1.89
CA GLY A 93 2.94 6.67 1.94
C GLY A 93 2.90 7.34 0.55
N MET A 94 2.72 8.67 0.53
CA MET A 94 2.68 9.47 -0.69
C MET A 94 3.95 9.33 -1.52
N GLY A 95 5.11 9.31 -0.87
CA GLY A 95 6.42 9.31 -1.51
C GLY A 95 6.79 8.03 -2.27
N GLY A 96 6.00 6.97 -2.17
CA GLY A 96 6.34 5.66 -2.73
C GLY A 96 7.02 4.74 -1.70
N ILE A 97 7.66 3.68 -2.19
CA ILE A 97 8.44 2.75 -1.37
C ILE A 97 9.81 3.38 -1.07
N HIS A 98 10.16 3.47 0.20
CA HIS A 98 11.43 4.03 0.69
C HIS A 98 12.26 2.98 1.42
N GLU A 99 13.51 3.30 1.70
CA GLU A 99 14.44 2.43 2.45
C GLU A 99 13.91 2.00 3.83
N SER A 100 13.09 2.84 4.47
CA SER A 100 12.40 2.48 5.71
C SER A 100 11.48 1.24 5.58
N ALA A 101 11.08 0.89 4.37
CA ALA A 101 10.32 -0.35 4.13
C ALA A 101 11.16 -1.59 4.45
N GLU A 102 12.49 -1.58 4.19
CA GLU A 102 13.37 -2.71 4.49
C GLU A 102 13.38 -3.07 5.97
N PHE A 103 13.32 -2.07 6.85
CA PHE A 103 13.21 -2.30 8.29
C PHE A 103 11.96 -3.13 8.61
N TRP A 104 10.79 -2.71 8.10
CA TRP A 104 9.54 -3.41 8.34
C TRP A 104 9.50 -4.79 7.70
N LEU A 105 10.01 -4.92 6.47
CA LEU A 105 10.10 -6.22 5.79
C LEU A 105 10.96 -7.20 6.58
N SER A 106 12.10 -6.74 7.12
CA SER A 106 12.99 -7.56 7.93
C SER A 106 12.36 -7.93 9.27
N ALA A 107 11.78 -6.95 9.96
CA ALA A 107 11.15 -7.16 11.27
C ALA A 107 9.99 -8.16 11.18
N LEU A 108 9.10 -8.01 10.21
CA LEU A 108 7.97 -8.92 10.02
C LEU A 108 8.43 -10.34 9.65
N LYS A 109 9.44 -10.47 8.80
CA LYS A 109 10.00 -11.78 8.45
C LYS A 109 10.66 -12.46 9.64
N SER A 110 11.35 -11.72 10.51
CA SER A 110 11.92 -12.31 11.75
C SER A 110 10.86 -12.81 12.71
N MET A 111 9.62 -12.29 12.61
CA MET A 111 8.44 -12.76 13.37
C MET A 111 7.73 -13.94 12.69
N GLY A 112 8.27 -14.50 11.61
CA GLY A 112 7.65 -15.62 10.89
C GLY A 112 6.51 -15.21 9.94
N LEU A 113 6.37 -13.92 9.64
CA LEU A 113 5.32 -13.38 8.77
C LEU A 113 5.85 -13.19 7.35
N ALA A 114 5.11 -13.64 6.35
CA ALA A 114 5.34 -13.23 4.97
C ALA A 114 4.95 -11.74 4.81
N THR A 115 5.53 -11.09 3.82
CA THR A 115 5.26 -9.68 3.53
C THR A 115 4.91 -9.49 2.07
N PHE A 116 3.91 -8.66 1.79
CA PHE A 116 3.56 -8.24 0.44
C PHE A 116 3.58 -6.73 0.32
N MET A 117 4.67 -6.18 -0.20
CA MET A 117 4.83 -4.74 -0.41
C MET A 117 4.22 -4.33 -1.74
N VAL A 118 3.17 -3.53 -1.70
CA VAL A 118 2.44 -3.05 -2.88
C VAL A 118 3.03 -1.72 -3.35
N ASP A 119 3.40 -1.61 -4.63
CA ASP A 119 3.71 -0.34 -5.27
C ASP A 119 2.45 0.27 -5.92
N SER A 120 1.75 1.08 -5.17
CA SER A 120 0.54 1.77 -5.61
C SER A 120 0.78 2.91 -6.61
N ASN A 121 2.03 3.30 -6.83
CA ASN A 121 2.38 4.37 -7.78
C ASN A 121 2.74 3.83 -9.17
N TRP A 122 3.28 2.63 -9.24
CA TRP A 122 3.67 2.00 -10.48
C TRP A 122 2.47 1.83 -11.43
N GLY A 123 2.70 1.95 -12.73
CA GLY A 123 1.64 1.82 -13.74
C GLY A 123 0.65 3.00 -13.80
N ARG A 124 0.70 3.90 -12.82
CA ARG A 124 -0.15 5.10 -12.72
C ARG A 124 0.66 6.37 -12.96
N LYS A 125 1.40 6.42 -14.06
CA LYS A 125 2.46 7.43 -14.32
C LYS A 125 2.02 8.89 -14.32
N LYS A 126 0.75 9.20 -14.57
CA LYS A 126 0.24 10.59 -14.59
C LYS A 126 -1.26 10.60 -14.34
N CYS A 127 -1.74 11.52 -13.52
CA CYS A 127 -3.14 11.87 -13.52
C CYS A 127 -3.36 13.11 -14.39
N LYS A 128 -4.40 13.08 -15.21
CA LYS A 128 -4.90 14.29 -15.85
C LYS A 128 -5.82 14.98 -14.84
N LYS A 129 -5.55 16.21 -14.51
CA LYS A 129 -6.53 17.13 -13.97
C LYS A 129 -6.85 18.13 -15.07
N ASP A 130 -8.06 18.66 -15.10
CA ASP A 130 -8.63 19.59 -16.11
C ASP A 130 -7.86 20.92 -16.31
N SER A 131 -6.60 20.93 -16.18
CA SER A 131 -5.74 22.05 -16.48
C SER A 131 -4.44 21.54 -17.07
N ASN A 132 -3.86 22.29 -17.96
CA ASN A 132 -2.62 22.03 -18.70
C ASN A 132 -1.38 21.64 -17.86
N LEU A 133 -1.53 21.38 -16.58
CA LEU A 133 -0.49 20.94 -15.66
C LEU A 133 -0.52 19.41 -15.53
N LYS A 134 0.46 18.77 -16.17
CA LYS A 134 0.78 17.36 -15.93
C LYS A 134 1.27 17.20 -14.48
N LYS A 135 0.41 16.77 -13.57
CA LYS A 135 0.81 16.55 -12.16
C LYS A 135 1.34 15.14 -11.95
N ASP A 136 2.38 15.04 -11.12
CA ASP A 136 2.97 13.77 -10.70
C ASP A 136 1.92 12.88 -10.01
N ILE A 137 2.06 11.56 -10.17
CA ILE A 137 1.21 10.56 -9.53
C ILE A 137 1.16 10.71 -8.01
N LYS A 138 2.27 11.10 -7.37
CA LYS A 138 2.36 11.33 -5.93
C LYS A 138 1.40 12.43 -5.48
N TRP A 139 1.35 13.52 -6.24
CA TRP A 139 0.44 14.62 -5.97
C TRP A 139 -1.03 14.21 -6.13
N CYS A 140 -1.34 13.44 -7.17
CA CYS A 140 -2.70 12.94 -7.40
C CYS A 140 -3.16 11.98 -6.31
N ALA A 141 -2.27 11.10 -5.87
CA ALA A 141 -2.54 10.20 -4.76
C ALA A 141 -2.82 10.97 -3.47
N ALA A 142 -2.08 12.06 -3.21
CA ALA A 142 -2.30 12.93 -2.06
C ALA A 142 -3.62 13.69 -2.18
N ALA A 143 -3.89 14.30 -3.35
CA ALA A 143 -5.13 15.05 -3.61
C ALA A 143 -6.40 14.20 -3.42
N ASN A 144 -6.33 12.92 -3.78
CA ASN A 144 -7.41 11.96 -3.58
C ASN A 144 -7.28 11.17 -2.27
N ARG A 145 -6.54 11.71 -1.32
CA ARG A 145 -6.38 11.16 0.03
C ARG A 145 -5.95 9.69 0.09
N GLY A 146 -5.25 9.21 -0.94
CA GLY A 146 -4.73 7.85 -1.00
C GLY A 146 -5.77 6.76 -1.21
N MET A 147 -6.94 7.06 -1.79
CA MET A 147 -8.00 6.07 -2.02
C MET A 147 -7.54 4.89 -2.88
N ASN A 148 -6.58 5.12 -3.78
CA ASN A 148 -5.97 4.03 -4.53
C ASN A 148 -5.31 2.97 -3.64
N ARG A 149 -4.73 3.34 -2.45
CA ARG A 149 -4.16 2.36 -1.52
C ARG A 149 -5.24 1.46 -0.93
N VAL A 150 -6.43 1.99 -0.71
CA VAL A 150 -7.56 1.19 -0.22
C VAL A 150 -7.95 0.15 -1.28
N ILE A 151 -8.12 0.58 -2.53
CA ILE A 151 -8.45 -0.33 -3.63
C ILE A 151 -7.35 -1.38 -3.84
N ASP A 152 -6.09 -0.94 -3.89
CA ASP A 152 -4.93 -1.83 -4.05
C ASP A 152 -4.84 -2.84 -2.90
N GLY A 153 -5.20 -2.40 -1.69
CA GLY A 153 -5.28 -3.26 -0.52
C GLY A 153 -6.34 -4.36 -0.68
N TYR A 154 -7.54 -4.05 -1.16
CA TYR A 154 -8.58 -5.07 -1.43
C TYR A 154 -8.14 -6.04 -2.51
N VAL A 155 -7.58 -5.56 -3.62
CA VAL A 155 -7.06 -6.44 -4.69
C VAL A 155 -5.92 -7.31 -4.17
N ALA A 156 -5.03 -6.77 -3.34
CA ALA A 156 -3.96 -7.55 -2.72
C ALA A 156 -4.51 -8.62 -1.75
N LEU A 157 -5.55 -8.32 -0.99
CA LEU A 157 -6.22 -9.29 -0.12
C LEU A 157 -6.80 -10.45 -0.94
N GLU A 158 -7.48 -10.16 -2.05
CA GLU A 158 -8.02 -11.18 -2.96
C GLU A 158 -6.91 -12.05 -3.54
N LEU A 159 -5.86 -11.42 -4.09
CA LEU A 159 -4.69 -12.10 -4.64
C LEU A 159 -4.07 -13.07 -3.63
N LEU A 160 -3.82 -12.59 -2.42
CA LEU A 160 -3.17 -13.36 -1.37
C LEU A 160 -4.07 -14.44 -0.77
N SER A 161 -5.38 -14.20 -0.70
CA SER A 161 -6.34 -15.22 -0.23
C SER A 161 -6.38 -16.45 -1.15
N ASN A 162 -6.05 -16.28 -2.41
CA ASN A 162 -5.97 -17.34 -3.40
C ASN A 162 -4.55 -17.90 -3.60
N HIS A 163 -3.56 -17.38 -2.87
CA HIS A 163 -2.18 -17.83 -3.01
C HIS A 163 -1.95 -19.17 -2.27
N PRO A 164 -1.34 -20.20 -2.91
CA PRO A 164 -1.28 -21.58 -2.39
C PRO A 164 -0.54 -21.73 -1.05
N ARG A 165 0.37 -20.80 -0.73
CA ARG A 165 1.15 -20.83 0.52
C ARG A 165 0.58 -19.96 1.63
N ILE A 166 -0.32 -19.03 1.34
CA ILE A 166 -0.82 -18.06 2.31
C ILE A 166 -2.03 -18.62 3.06
N ASP A 167 -2.13 -18.29 4.34
CA ASP A 167 -3.33 -18.53 5.13
C ASP A 167 -4.32 -17.38 4.91
N PRO A 168 -5.45 -17.60 4.21
CA PRO A 168 -6.41 -16.55 3.92
C PRO A 168 -7.09 -15.97 5.19
N LYS A 169 -6.98 -16.66 6.31
CA LYS A 169 -7.52 -16.21 7.61
C LYS A 169 -6.53 -15.35 8.40
N ARG A 170 -5.28 -15.26 7.97
CA ARG A 170 -4.20 -14.55 8.67
C ARG A 170 -3.49 -13.56 7.75
N ILE A 171 -4.27 -12.65 7.16
CA ILE A 171 -3.76 -11.54 6.33
C ILE A 171 -3.92 -10.25 7.12
N GLY A 172 -2.82 -9.60 7.46
CA GLY A 172 -2.79 -8.30 8.12
C GLY A 172 -2.45 -7.16 7.16
N CYS A 173 -2.58 -5.92 7.61
CA CYS A 173 -2.15 -4.73 6.87
C CYS A 173 -1.32 -3.81 7.75
N LEU A 174 -0.20 -3.34 7.21
CA LEU A 174 0.66 -2.30 7.79
C LEU A 174 0.82 -1.17 6.78
N GLY A 175 0.71 0.07 7.22
CA GLY A 175 0.86 1.21 6.33
C GLY A 175 1.50 2.41 6.99
N ASN A 176 2.10 3.26 6.16
CA ASN A 176 2.67 4.53 6.59
C ASN A 176 1.91 5.70 5.93
N SER A 177 1.58 6.74 6.67
CA SER A 177 0.92 7.96 6.14
C SER A 177 -0.34 7.62 5.33
N LEU A 178 -0.37 7.87 4.02
CA LEU A 178 -1.49 7.50 3.15
C LEU A 178 -1.73 5.98 3.12
N GLY A 179 -0.71 5.16 3.28
CA GLY A 179 -0.83 3.71 3.40
C GLY A 179 -1.51 3.30 4.71
N ALA A 180 -1.22 3.98 5.82
CA ALA A 180 -1.90 3.74 7.10
C ALA A 180 -3.41 4.02 6.98
N ARG A 181 -3.78 5.10 6.30
CA ARG A 181 -5.19 5.36 5.97
C ARG A 181 -5.78 4.24 5.12
N GLY A 182 -5.02 3.73 4.14
CA GLY A 182 -5.41 2.55 3.36
C GLY A 182 -5.78 1.39 4.27
N CYS A 183 -4.90 0.98 5.16
CA CYS A 183 -5.13 -0.11 6.11
C CYS A 183 -6.34 0.14 7.03
N LEU A 184 -6.52 1.36 7.54
CA LEU A 184 -7.70 1.70 8.35
C LEU A 184 -9.00 1.52 7.56
N TYR A 185 -9.05 1.96 6.32
CA TYR A 185 -10.25 1.90 5.49
C TYR A 185 -10.60 0.47 5.04
N LEU A 186 -9.62 -0.43 4.94
CA LEU A 186 -9.87 -1.85 4.70
C LEU A 186 -10.76 -2.50 5.78
N ASN A 187 -10.85 -1.90 6.98
CA ASN A 187 -11.67 -2.40 8.09
C ASN A 187 -13.04 -1.72 8.21
N VAL A 188 -13.32 -0.72 7.40
CA VAL A 188 -14.62 -0.06 7.40
C VAL A 188 -15.63 -0.98 6.72
N LYS A 189 -16.63 -1.46 7.46
CA LYS A 189 -17.64 -2.42 6.98
C LYS A 189 -18.31 -2.00 5.67
N ARG A 190 -18.63 -0.70 5.53
CA ARG A 190 -19.18 -0.16 4.30
C ARG A 190 -18.26 -0.39 3.10
N PHE A 191 -16.95 -0.19 3.27
CA PHE A 191 -15.99 -0.34 2.18
C PHE A 191 -15.69 -1.81 1.90
N GLN A 192 -15.70 -2.66 2.93
CA GLN A 192 -15.62 -4.12 2.74
C GLN A 192 -16.77 -4.63 1.86
N ASN A 193 -17.98 -4.13 2.10
CA ASN A 193 -19.16 -4.52 1.31
C ASN A 193 -19.14 -3.95 -0.11
N MET A 194 -18.44 -2.83 -0.32
CA MET A 194 -18.40 -2.12 -1.60
C MET A 194 -17.24 -2.56 -2.50
N TRP A 195 -16.07 -2.80 -1.88
CA TRP A 195 -14.80 -3.01 -2.58
C TRP A 195 -14.14 -4.34 -2.29
N GLY A 196 -14.55 -5.00 -1.20
CA GLY A 196 -14.07 -6.32 -0.86
C GLY A 196 -14.67 -7.37 -1.78
N THR A 197 -13.93 -8.46 -2.01
CA THR A 197 -14.51 -9.67 -2.59
C THR A 197 -15.37 -10.39 -1.55
N PRO A 198 -16.50 -10.95 -1.96
CA PRO A 198 -17.41 -11.68 -1.06
C PRO A 198 -16.76 -12.93 -0.45
#